data_d8284df0f11e14233e5fbe945463d168
#
_entry.id   d8284df0f11e14233e5fbe945463d168
#
_cell.length_a   1.000
_cell.length_b   1.000
_cell.length_c   1.000
_cell.angle_alpha   90.00
_cell.angle_beta   90.00
_cell.angle_gamma   90.00
#
_symmetry.space_group_name_H-M   'P 1'
#
loop_
_entity.id
_entity.type
_entity.pdbx_description
1 polymer ?
#
loop_
_entity_poly.entity_id
_entity_poly.type
_entity_poly.pdbx_seq_one_letter_code
_entity_poly.pdbx_strand_id
1 'polypeptide(L)'
;LKIALCCFTAAFYFRKRRGKDEISIVAFGMAYGLCSYMVGYSWNIMWMEVMMMLPLILYGIDKLIKEHDGRLYCFALFISLWCNFYMSYMTCLFLILWYLLYSHNNVKEFFTNGFRFAGYSLLSGAMAAVVLLPAYLGIMQTSSAKLQFPKELWYGTFGNLFSRHFLGTTPLTMAVDDSKINLYCGILTLLMAGFYLAVREIRLIDKIRRLLLLVFLFFSFNMPVLGYVWHGFHDQYGIPNRFAFLYIFALLAMAYEGYCVL
;
A
#
# COMPACT_ATOMS: atom_id res chain seq x y z
N LEU A 1 1.82 -7.35 -19.69
CA LEU A 1 1.02 -6.11 -19.76
C LEU A 1 0.77 -5.53 -18.36
N LYS A 2 0.19 -6.28 -17.38
CA LYS A 2 -0.19 -5.75 -16.06
C LYS A 2 1.00 -5.20 -15.25
N ILE A 3 2.14 -5.88 -15.25
CA ILE A 3 3.38 -5.38 -14.62
C ILE A 3 3.80 -4.04 -15.25
N ALA A 4 3.78 -3.93 -16.58
CA ALA A 4 4.10 -2.68 -17.26
C ALA A 4 3.12 -1.54 -16.89
N LEU A 5 1.83 -1.87 -16.72
CA LEU A 5 0.85 -0.90 -16.24
C LEU A 5 1.09 -0.49 -14.77
N CYS A 6 1.54 -1.40 -13.91
CA CYS A 6 1.95 -1.05 -12.55
C CYS A 6 3.15 -0.09 -12.55
N CYS A 7 4.17 -0.36 -13.39
CA CYS A 7 5.30 0.56 -13.56
C CYS A 7 4.82 1.95 -14.06
N PHE A 8 3.93 1.95 -15.06
CA PHE A 8 3.41 3.18 -15.65
C PHE A 8 2.60 4.02 -14.66
N THR A 9 1.67 3.43 -13.92
CA THR A 9 0.84 4.15 -12.94
C THR A 9 1.67 4.68 -11.77
N ALA A 10 2.70 3.95 -11.33
CA ALA A 10 3.65 4.43 -10.33
C ALA A 10 4.48 5.60 -10.87
N ALA A 11 5.03 5.49 -12.08
CA ALA A 11 5.74 6.58 -12.75
C ALA A 11 4.84 7.81 -12.93
N PHE A 12 3.59 7.61 -13.35
CA PHE A 12 2.60 8.68 -13.45
C PHE A 12 2.37 9.39 -12.11
N TYR A 13 2.22 8.64 -11.01
CA TYR A 13 2.09 9.20 -9.66
C TYR A 13 3.30 10.07 -9.29
N PHE A 14 4.53 9.57 -9.47
CA PHE A 14 5.75 10.30 -9.16
C PHE A 14 5.88 11.57 -9.99
N ARG A 15 5.62 11.49 -11.29
CA ARG A 15 5.59 12.64 -12.20
C ARG A 15 4.62 13.73 -11.72
N LYS A 16 3.38 13.37 -11.42
CA LYS A 16 2.34 14.31 -11.02
C LYS A 16 2.59 14.93 -9.66
N ARG A 17 3.24 14.20 -8.76
CA ARG A 17 3.54 14.68 -7.42
C ARG A 17 4.63 15.77 -7.41
N ARG A 18 5.61 15.70 -8.31
CA ARG A 18 6.75 16.64 -8.34
C ARG A 18 6.80 17.56 -9.56
N GLY A 19 6.05 17.26 -10.61
CA GLY A 19 5.93 18.11 -11.79
C GLY A 19 7.19 18.21 -12.67
N LYS A 20 8.17 17.31 -12.47
CA LYS A 20 9.38 17.23 -13.27
C LYS A 20 9.35 16.00 -14.18
N ASP A 21 9.88 16.11 -15.38
CA ASP A 21 10.05 15.02 -16.33
C ASP A 21 11.51 14.57 -16.29
N GLU A 22 11.78 13.54 -15.51
CA GLU A 22 13.15 13.01 -15.33
C GLU A 22 13.16 11.49 -15.51
N ILE A 23 14.29 10.94 -15.96
CA ILE A 23 14.46 9.49 -16.12
C ILE A 23 14.32 8.73 -14.79
N SER A 24 14.58 9.38 -13.66
CA SER A 24 14.36 8.87 -12.31
C SER A 24 12.93 8.39 -12.08
N ILE A 25 11.92 9.06 -12.68
CA ILE A 25 10.52 8.67 -12.62
C ILE A 25 10.32 7.26 -13.16
N VAL A 26 10.98 6.94 -14.28
CA VAL A 26 10.93 5.61 -14.89
C VAL A 26 11.60 4.58 -13.95
N ALA A 27 12.75 4.92 -13.38
CA ALA A 27 13.48 4.04 -12.46
C ALA A 27 12.65 3.71 -11.21
N PHE A 28 12.01 4.70 -10.58
CA PHE A 28 11.13 4.46 -9.42
C PHE A 28 9.84 3.71 -9.81
N GLY A 29 9.27 3.99 -11.00
CA GLY A 29 8.16 3.22 -11.53
C GLY A 29 8.51 1.75 -11.75
N MET A 30 9.68 1.47 -12.31
CA MET A 30 10.21 0.12 -12.48
C MET A 30 10.49 -0.55 -11.13
N ALA A 31 11.05 0.17 -10.15
CA ALA A 31 11.29 -0.36 -8.81
C ALA A 31 10.00 -0.82 -8.13
N TYR A 32 8.86 -0.19 -8.42
CA TYR A 32 7.55 -0.67 -7.96
C TYR A 32 7.09 -1.91 -8.73
N GLY A 33 7.05 -1.85 -10.06
CA GLY A 33 6.51 -2.94 -10.88
C GLY A 33 7.40 -4.18 -10.97
N LEU A 34 8.70 -4.07 -10.62
CA LEU A 34 9.66 -5.18 -10.62
C LEU A 34 10.18 -5.52 -9.21
N CYS A 35 9.51 -5.07 -8.16
CA CYS A 35 9.86 -5.43 -6.78
C CYS A 35 9.68 -6.93 -6.52
N SER A 36 10.31 -7.43 -5.46
CA SER A 36 10.24 -8.86 -5.10
C SER A 36 8.81 -9.37 -4.88
N TYR A 37 7.92 -8.50 -4.42
CA TYR A 37 6.49 -8.82 -4.27
C TYR A 37 5.83 -9.11 -5.63
N MET A 38 6.07 -8.25 -6.62
CA MET A 38 5.52 -8.43 -7.97
C MET A 38 6.10 -9.66 -8.66
N VAL A 39 7.42 -9.88 -8.52
CA VAL A 39 8.10 -11.03 -9.11
C VAL A 39 7.60 -12.34 -8.46
N GLY A 40 7.53 -12.38 -7.13
CA GLY A 40 7.12 -13.57 -6.37
C GLY A 40 5.66 -13.94 -6.59
N TYR A 41 4.78 -12.95 -6.73
CA TYR A 41 3.33 -13.16 -6.85
C TYR A 41 2.76 -12.85 -8.24
N SER A 42 3.61 -12.75 -9.27
CA SER A 42 3.19 -12.47 -10.66
C SER A 42 2.22 -13.48 -11.26
N TRP A 43 2.23 -14.72 -10.75
CA TRP A 43 1.28 -15.77 -11.10
C TRP A 43 -0.14 -15.49 -10.59
N ASN A 44 -0.28 -14.64 -9.56
CA ASN A 44 -1.57 -14.22 -8.99
C ASN A 44 -2.12 -13.00 -9.74
N ILE A 45 -2.48 -13.23 -10.99
CA ILE A 45 -2.84 -12.19 -11.97
C ILE A 45 -3.94 -11.25 -11.46
N MET A 46 -4.89 -11.78 -10.64
CA MET A 46 -6.03 -11.03 -10.10
C MET A 46 -5.67 -10.00 -9.02
N TRP A 47 -4.41 -9.98 -8.52
CA TRP A 47 -3.97 -8.98 -7.55
C TRP A 47 -3.41 -7.74 -8.22
N MET A 48 -2.90 -7.89 -9.44
CA MET A 48 -2.17 -6.84 -10.14
C MET A 48 -3.02 -5.62 -10.49
N GLU A 49 -4.34 -5.78 -10.67
CA GLU A 49 -5.25 -4.65 -10.89
C GLU A 49 -5.27 -3.71 -9.69
N VAL A 50 -5.30 -4.25 -8.47
CA VAL A 50 -5.28 -3.43 -7.26
C VAL A 50 -3.95 -2.69 -7.12
N MET A 51 -2.83 -3.36 -7.43
CA MET A 51 -1.50 -2.74 -7.42
C MET A 51 -1.39 -1.65 -8.50
N MET A 52 -1.97 -1.87 -9.68
CA MET A 52 -2.03 -0.87 -10.75
C MET A 52 -2.88 0.34 -10.33
N MET A 53 -3.97 0.14 -9.59
CA MET A 53 -4.85 1.21 -9.14
C MET A 53 -4.29 1.99 -7.95
N LEU A 54 -3.47 1.40 -7.09
CA LEU A 54 -2.94 2.03 -5.88
C LEU A 54 -2.28 3.41 -6.14
N PRO A 55 -1.35 3.58 -7.09
CA PRO A 55 -0.76 4.89 -7.38
C PRO A 55 -1.79 5.93 -7.83
N LEU A 56 -2.79 5.50 -8.61
CA LEU A 56 -3.88 6.39 -9.09
C LEU A 56 -4.81 6.79 -7.94
N ILE A 57 -5.13 5.87 -7.03
CA ILE A 57 -5.92 6.13 -5.83
C ILE A 57 -5.21 7.18 -4.96
N LEU A 58 -3.90 7.01 -4.70
CA LEU A 58 -3.12 7.93 -3.87
C LEU A 58 -2.97 9.31 -4.52
N TYR A 59 -2.79 9.37 -5.84
CA TYR A 59 -2.84 10.65 -6.56
C TYR A 59 -4.23 11.28 -6.51
N GLY A 60 -5.29 10.46 -6.57
CA GLY A 60 -6.67 10.90 -6.38
C GLY A 60 -6.90 11.52 -4.98
N ILE A 61 -6.27 10.97 -3.92
CA ILE A 61 -6.28 11.56 -2.57
C ILE A 61 -5.56 12.92 -2.57
N ASP A 62 -4.40 13.02 -3.23
CA ASP A 62 -3.67 14.29 -3.36
C ASP A 62 -4.57 15.36 -4.01
N LYS A 63 -5.31 15.02 -5.07
CA LYS A 63 -6.28 15.92 -5.72
C LYS A 63 -7.48 16.26 -4.83
N LEU A 64 -8.02 15.26 -4.14
CA LEU A 64 -9.15 15.46 -3.23
C LEU A 64 -8.79 16.46 -2.12
N ILE A 65 -7.58 16.36 -1.55
CA ILE A 65 -7.14 17.23 -0.46
C ILE A 65 -6.77 18.63 -0.98
N LYS A 66 -6.02 18.73 -2.09
CA LYS A 66 -5.47 20.00 -2.61
C LYS A 66 -6.44 20.75 -3.50
N GLU A 67 -7.18 20.04 -4.36
CA GLU A 67 -8.04 20.62 -5.39
C GLU A 67 -9.53 20.42 -5.07
N HIS A 68 -9.85 19.69 -3.98
CA HIS A 68 -11.21 19.29 -3.59
C HIS A 68 -11.93 18.43 -4.65
N ASP A 69 -11.17 17.80 -5.57
CA ASP A 69 -11.65 16.92 -6.63
C ASP A 69 -11.38 15.44 -6.27
N GLY A 70 -12.43 14.73 -5.85
CA GLY A 70 -12.37 13.31 -5.49
C GLY A 70 -12.72 12.35 -6.62
N ARG A 71 -12.98 12.82 -7.85
CA ARG A 71 -13.47 11.97 -8.97
C ARG A 71 -12.47 10.87 -9.33
N LEU A 72 -11.18 11.21 -9.45
CA LEU A 72 -10.15 10.21 -9.74
C LEU A 72 -10.01 9.19 -8.61
N TYR A 73 -10.03 9.66 -7.36
CA TYR A 73 -10.01 8.80 -6.19
C TYR A 73 -11.18 7.79 -6.20
N CYS A 74 -12.40 8.31 -6.38
CA CYS A 74 -13.61 7.51 -6.40
C CYS A 74 -13.58 6.44 -7.51
N PHE A 75 -13.23 6.84 -8.73
CA PHE A 75 -13.22 5.92 -9.87
C PHE A 75 -12.10 4.86 -9.76
N ALA A 76 -10.90 5.25 -9.36
CA ALA A 76 -9.79 4.31 -9.20
C ALA A 76 -10.06 3.31 -8.06
N LEU A 77 -10.63 3.77 -6.94
CA LEU A 77 -11.02 2.89 -5.84
C LEU A 77 -12.16 1.96 -6.24
N PHE A 78 -13.17 2.45 -6.98
CA PHE A 78 -14.23 1.62 -7.54
C PHE A 78 -13.67 0.48 -8.40
N ILE A 79 -12.79 0.78 -9.36
CA ILE A 79 -12.16 -0.24 -10.21
C ILE A 79 -11.38 -1.25 -9.37
N SER A 80 -10.63 -0.79 -8.38
CA SER A 80 -9.90 -1.67 -7.45
C SER A 80 -10.84 -2.65 -6.73
N LEU A 81 -11.93 -2.14 -6.14
CA LEU A 81 -12.94 -2.94 -5.44
C LEU A 81 -13.65 -3.93 -6.37
N TRP A 82 -13.93 -3.50 -7.60
CA TRP A 82 -14.56 -4.34 -8.62
C TRP A 82 -13.66 -5.50 -9.06
N CYS A 83 -12.36 -5.23 -9.26
CA CYS A 83 -11.42 -6.25 -9.73
C CYS A 83 -11.04 -7.27 -8.65
N ASN A 84 -10.80 -6.81 -7.41
CA ASN A 84 -10.46 -7.69 -6.30
C ASN A 84 -10.81 -7.05 -4.95
N PHE A 85 -11.96 -7.42 -4.40
CA PHE A 85 -12.46 -6.87 -3.15
C PHE A 85 -11.54 -7.15 -1.96
N TYR A 86 -10.88 -8.32 -1.92
CA TYR A 86 -10.04 -8.74 -0.80
C TYR A 86 -8.75 -7.91 -0.70
N MET A 87 -8.02 -7.73 -1.80
CA MET A 87 -6.83 -6.88 -1.84
C MET A 87 -7.20 -5.40 -1.66
N SER A 88 -8.38 -5.00 -2.16
CA SER A 88 -8.89 -3.65 -1.99
C SER A 88 -9.32 -3.36 -0.56
N TYR A 89 -9.77 -4.35 0.21
CA TYR A 89 -10.00 -4.19 1.64
C TYR A 89 -8.70 -3.76 2.37
N MET A 90 -7.59 -4.44 2.11
CA MET A 90 -6.27 -4.06 2.66
C MET A 90 -5.87 -2.65 2.20
N THR A 91 -6.13 -2.34 0.94
CA THR A 91 -5.92 -0.98 0.41
C THR A 91 -6.76 0.05 1.15
N CYS A 92 -8.04 -0.20 1.43
CA CYS A 92 -8.90 0.72 2.18
C CYS A 92 -8.36 0.99 3.59
N LEU A 93 -7.88 -0.03 4.32
CA LEU A 93 -7.22 0.16 5.62
C LEU A 93 -5.98 1.05 5.50
N PHE A 94 -5.16 0.80 4.49
CA PHE A 94 -3.99 1.62 4.22
C PHE A 94 -4.36 3.07 3.87
N LEU A 95 -5.41 3.30 3.10
CA LEU A 95 -5.86 4.65 2.73
C LEU A 95 -6.31 5.46 3.94
N ILE A 96 -6.92 4.81 4.95
CA ILE A 96 -7.25 5.46 6.23
C ILE A 96 -5.96 5.93 6.91
N LEU A 97 -4.95 5.04 7.04
CA LEU A 97 -3.67 5.41 7.64
C LEU A 97 -2.95 6.50 6.84
N TRP A 98 -2.96 6.39 5.51
CA TRP A 98 -2.36 7.40 4.62
C TRP A 98 -3.02 8.75 4.79
N TYR A 99 -4.36 8.81 4.88
CA TYR A 99 -5.11 10.04 5.10
C TYR A 99 -4.81 10.66 6.48
N LEU A 100 -4.84 9.85 7.55
CA LEU A 100 -4.57 10.31 8.92
C LEU A 100 -3.16 10.91 9.05
N LEU A 101 -2.19 10.35 8.36
CA LEU A 101 -0.80 10.79 8.37
C LEU A 101 -0.48 11.81 7.26
N TYR A 102 -1.48 12.22 6.46
CA TYR A 102 -1.31 13.27 5.46
C TYR A 102 -1.12 14.63 6.11
N SER A 103 -0.43 15.54 5.41
CA SER A 103 -0.21 16.92 5.91
C SER A 103 -1.44 17.77 5.62
N HIS A 104 -2.15 18.19 6.65
CA HIS A 104 -3.26 19.13 6.60
C HIS A 104 -2.80 20.47 7.18
N ASN A 105 -3.32 21.60 6.66
CA ASN A 105 -2.93 22.92 7.12
C ASN A 105 -3.55 23.25 8.49
N ASN A 106 -4.77 22.77 8.75
CA ASN A 106 -5.48 22.99 10.01
C ASN A 106 -6.51 21.89 10.30
N VAL A 107 -7.01 21.87 11.52
CA VAL A 107 -7.98 20.87 12.00
C VAL A 107 -9.30 20.90 11.21
N LYS A 108 -9.78 22.11 10.83
CA LYS A 108 -11.02 22.24 10.05
C LYS A 108 -10.86 21.59 8.67
N GLU A 109 -9.73 21.83 8.01
CA GLU A 109 -9.43 21.21 6.72
C GLU A 109 -9.33 19.70 6.83
N PHE A 110 -8.70 19.19 7.89
CA PHE A 110 -8.65 17.74 8.17
C PHE A 110 -10.06 17.13 8.20
N PHE A 111 -10.98 17.68 8.98
CA PHE A 111 -12.35 17.15 9.05
C PHE A 111 -13.13 17.33 7.76
N THR A 112 -13.03 18.50 7.09
CA THR A 112 -13.75 18.78 5.84
C THR A 112 -13.30 17.83 4.73
N ASN A 113 -12.00 17.62 4.57
CA ASN A 113 -11.46 16.67 3.60
C ASN A 113 -11.73 15.23 4.03
N GLY A 114 -11.79 14.94 5.34
CA GLY A 114 -12.19 13.65 5.89
C GLY A 114 -13.62 13.25 5.51
N PHE A 115 -14.56 14.17 5.61
CA PHE A 115 -15.93 13.93 5.15
C PHE A 115 -16.00 13.69 3.64
N ARG A 116 -15.24 14.43 2.84
CA ARG A 116 -15.13 14.19 1.39
C ARG A 116 -14.50 12.82 1.10
N PHE A 117 -13.40 12.48 1.78
CA PHE A 117 -12.74 11.19 1.66
C PHE A 117 -13.70 10.05 1.99
N ALA A 118 -14.42 10.13 3.11
CA ALA A 118 -15.42 9.14 3.49
C ALA A 118 -16.57 9.06 2.46
N GLY A 119 -17.10 10.20 2.01
CA GLY A 119 -18.19 10.24 1.03
C GLY A 119 -17.80 9.60 -0.31
N TYR A 120 -16.62 9.92 -0.85
CA TYR A 120 -16.15 9.30 -2.09
C TYR A 120 -15.78 7.82 -1.90
N SER A 121 -15.29 7.41 -0.72
CA SER A 121 -15.05 6.00 -0.42
C SER A 121 -16.34 5.19 -0.38
N LEU A 122 -17.38 5.73 0.29
CA LEU A 122 -18.71 5.11 0.31
C LEU A 122 -19.33 5.04 -1.08
N LEU A 123 -19.19 6.10 -1.88
CA LEU A 123 -19.67 6.10 -3.27
C LEU A 123 -18.97 5.01 -4.10
N SER A 124 -17.64 4.87 -3.97
CA SER A 124 -16.88 3.80 -4.64
C SER A 124 -17.37 2.41 -4.24
N GLY A 125 -17.62 2.21 -2.94
CA GLY A 125 -18.17 0.97 -2.40
C GLY A 125 -19.60 0.71 -2.92
N ALA A 126 -20.45 1.74 -2.96
CA ALA A 126 -21.80 1.63 -3.49
C ALA A 126 -21.82 1.26 -4.99
N MET A 127 -20.93 1.86 -5.78
CA MET A 127 -20.77 1.50 -7.21
C MET A 127 -20.29 0.06 -7.38
N ALA A 128 -19.45 -0.46 -6.46
CA ALA A 128 -18.96 -1.84 -6.46
C ALA A 128 -19.90 -2.83 -5.77
N ALA A 129 -21.05 -2.41 -5.25
CA ALA A 129 -21.95 -3.23 -4.43
C ALA A 129 -22.42 -4.51 -5.14
N VAL A 130 -22.55 -4.49 -6.47
CA VAL A 130 -22.90 -5.66 -7.28
C VAL A 130 -21.90 -6.82 -7.11
N VAL A 131 -20.62 -6.52 -6.84
CA VAL A 131 -19.58 -7.52 -6.56
C VAL A 131 -19.42 -7.74 -5.06
N LEU A 132 -19.46 -6.66 -4.26
CA LEU A 132 -19.19 -6.72 -2.82
C LEU A 132 -20.29 -7.49 -2.05
N LEU A 133 -21.57 -7.30 -2.40
CA LEU A 133 -22.66 -7.95 -1.66
C LEU A 133 -22.67 -9.49 -1.86
N PRO A 134 -22.59 -10.04 -3.08
CA PRO A 134 -22.46 -11.49 -3.25
C PRO A 134 -21.18 -12.06 -2.64
N ALA A 135 -20.06 -11.33 -2.72
CA ALA A 135 -18.81 -11.75 -2.11
C ALA A 135 -18.93 -11.85 -0.58
N TYR A 136 -19.53 -10.85 0.07
CA TYR A 136 -19.80 -10.86 1.50
C TYR A 136 -20.70 -12.04 1.92
N LEU A 137 -21.81 -12.25 1.21
CA LEU A 137 -22.73 -13.36 1.48
C LEU A 137 -22.02 -14.73 1.28
N GLY A 138 -21.16 -14.84 0.26
CA GLY A 138 -20.35 -16.03 0.01
C GLY A 138 -19.38 -16.32 1.15
N ILE A 139 -18.65 -15.30 1.63
CA ILE A 139 -17.70 -15.44 2.75
C ILE A 139 -18.40 -15.94 4.01
N MET A 140 -19.58 -15.39 4.32
CA MET A 140 -20.36 -15.79 5.51
C MET A 140 -20.76 -17.28 5.51
N GLN A 141 -20.74 -17.95 4.35
CA GLN A 141 -21.04 -19.38 4.21
C GLN A 141 -19.79 -20.26 4.27
N THR A 142 -18.59 -19.67 4.34
CA THR A 142 -17.31 -20.38 4.35
C THR A 142 -16.76 -20.55 5.78
N SER A 143 -15.74 -21.41 5.92
CA SER A 143 -14.98 -21.56 7.17
C SER A 143 -14.28 -20.26 7.61
N SER A 144 -14.05 -19.33 6.69
CA SER A 144 -13.48 -17.99 6.98
C SER A 144 -14.39 -17.13 7.86
N ALA A 145 -15.69 -17.44 7.95
CA ALA A 145 -16.61 -16.78 8.88
C ALA A 145 -16.38 -17.17 10.35
N LYS A 146 -15.64 -18.26 10.61
CA LYS A 146 -15.31 -18.72 11.96
C LYS A 146 -14.10 -17.91 12.47
N LEU A 147 -14.40 -16.88 13.26
CA LEU A 147 -13.38 -16.03 13.89
C LEU A 147 -12.55 -16.85 14.88
N GLN A 148 -11.27 -17.05 14.59
CA GLN A 148 -10.29 -17.60 15.52
C GLN A 148 -9.26 -16.50 15.82
N PHE A 149 -9.31 -15.94 17.02
CA PHE A 149 -8.37 -14.90 17.40
C PHE A 149 -6.97 -15.48 17.59
N PRO A 150 -5.92 -14.84 17.01
CA PRO A 150 -4.54 -15.33 17.13
C PRO A 150 -4.08 -15.39 18.59
N LYS A 151 -3.41 -16.47 18.97
CA LYS A 151 -2.87 -16.67 20.32
C LYS A 151 -1.40 -16.26 20.42
N GLU A 152 -0.69 -16.24 19.31
CA GLU A 152 0.72 -15.88 19.25
C GLU A 152 0.90 -14.36 19.21
N LEU A 153 2.00 -13.87 19.79
CA LEU A 153 2.32 -12.45 19.80
C LEU A 153 3.11 -12.03 18.55
N TRP A 154 3.97 -12.94 18.06
CA TRP A 154 4.89 -12.70 16.94
C TRP A 154 5.00 -13.92 16.06
N TYR A 155 5.05 -13.72 14.72
CA TYR A 155 5.30 -14.79 13.75
C TYR A 155 6.79 -15.20 13.70
N GLY A 156 7.73 -14.28 13.94
CA GLY A 156 9.14 -14.54 13.81
C GLY A 156 10.03 -13.41 14.33
N THR A 157 11.30 -13.40 13.93
CA THR A 157 12.27 -12.40 14.37
C THR A 157 12.26 -11.17 13.43
N PHE A 158 12.35 -9.98 14.01
CA PHE A 158 12.44 -8.73 13.24
C PHE A 158 13.70 -8.67 12.36
N GLY A 159 14.80 -9.34 12.76
CA GLY A 159 16.02 -9.43 11.95
C GLY A 159 15.78 -10.13 10.62
N ASN A 160 15.04 -11.25 10.63
CA ASN A 160 14.68 -11.96 9.40
C ASN A 160 13.77 -11.12 8.50
N LEU A 161 12.83 -10.40 9.09
CA LEU A 161 11.96 -9.49 8.36
C LEU A 161 12.74 -8.33 7.72
N PHE A 162 13.67 -7.73 8.46
CA PHE A 162 14.51 -6.64 7.97
C PHE A 162 15.44 -7.09 6.84
N SER A 163 16.01 -8.31 6.93
CA SER A 163 16.88 -8.86 5.89
C SER A 163 16.22 -8.97 4.52
N ARG A 164 14.87 -9.04 4.47
CA ARG A 164 14.08 -9.11 3.22
C ARG A 164 14.10 -7.82 2.38
N HIS A 165 14.66 -6.74 2.89
CA HIS A 165 14.89 -5.52 2.11
C HIS A 165 16.17 -5.55 1.28
N PHE A 166 17.05 -6.53 1.50
CA PHE A 166 18.36 -6.57 0.86
C PHE A 166 18.42 -7.51 -0.33
N LEU A 167 19.44 -7.29 -1.16
CA LEU A 167 19.76 -8.13 -2.31
C LEU A 167 20.15 -9.55 -1.84
N GLY A 168 19.84 -10.55 -2.66
CA GLY A 168 20.18 -11.95 -2.39
C GLY A 168 19.06 -12.74 -1.70
N THR A 169 17.94 -12.11 -1.34
CA THR A 169 16.75 -12.82 -0.90
C THR A 169 15.96 -13.33 -2.09
N THR A 170 15.72 -14.65 -2.16
CA THR A 170 14.87 -15.23 -3.21
C THR A 170 13.42 -14.79 -3.01
N PRO A 171 12.72 -14.32 -4.07
CA PRO A 171 11.30 -14.03 -4.00
C PRO A 171 10.51 -15.29 -3.65
N LEU A 172 9.57 -15.14 -2.73
CA LEU A 172 8.71 -16.23 -2.28
C LEU A 172 7.46 -16.27 -3.15
N THR A 173 7.13 -17.45 -3.67
CA THR A 173 5.90 -17.68 -4.43
C THR A 173 4.78 -18.20 -3.54
N MET A 174 5.11 -19.11 -2.62
CA MET A 174 4.25 -19.62 -1.55
C MET A 174 5.11 -19.78 -0.30
N ALA A 175 4.56 -19.56 0.87
CA ALA A 175 5.26 -19.73 2.12
C ALA A 175 4.47 -20.65 3.05
N VAL A 176 5.17 -21.60 3.66
CA VAL A 176 4.63 -22.44 4.75
C VAL A 176 4.76 -21.70 6.09
N ASP A 177 5.65 -20.70 6.15
CA ASP A 177 6.00 -19.95 7.35
C ASP A 177 5.50 -18.49 7.21
N ASP A 178 4.62 -18.08 8.10
CA ASP A 178 3.96 -16.77 8.10
C ASP A 178 4.93 -15.61 8.35
N SER A 179 6.16 -15.88 8.84
CA SER A 179 7.21 -14.87 9.00
C SER A 179 7.87 -14.44 7.69
N LYS A 180 7.60 -15.15 6.58
CA LYS A 180 8.24 -14.88 5.29
C LYS A 180 7.47 -13.83 4.47
N ILE A 181 8.22 -12.93 3.81
CA ILE A 181 7.66 -11.80 3.07
C ILE A 181 8.57 -11.36 1.92
N ASN A 182 8.00 -10.73 0.90
CA ASN A 182 8.69 -10.11 -0.22
C ASN A 182 8.70 -8.59 -0.06
N LEU A 183 9.85 -7.99 0.33
CA LEU A 183 9.99 -6.55 0.58
C LEU A 183 11.03 -5.85 -0.31
N TYR A 184 11.92 -6.57 -0.98
CA TYR A 184 12.97 -5.96 -1.77
C TYR A 184 12.40 -5.16 -2.95
N CYS A 185 12.76 -3.89 -3.04
CA CYS A 185 12.40 -2.97 -4.13
C CYS A 185 13.59 -2.12 -4.61
N GLY A 186 14.80 -2.63 -4.43
CA GLY A 186 16.05 -1.99 -4.82
C GLY A 186 16.79 -1.35 -3.65
N ILE A 187 18.11 -1.56 -3.60
CA ILE A 187 18.96 -1.00 -2.55
C ILE A 187 18.98 0.54 -2.58
N LEU A 188 18.89 1.14 -3.76
CA LEU A 188 18.82 2.59 -3.93
C LEU A 188 17.58 3.17 -3.22
N THR A 189 16.46 2.45 -3.22
CA THR A 189 15.25 2.86 -2.49
C THR A 189 15.52 3.01 -1.00
N LEU A 190 16.24 2.05 -0.39
CA LEU A 190 16.60 2.13 1.04
C LEU A 190 17.54 3.29 1.33
N LEU A 191 18.56 3.50 0.46
CA LEU A 191 19.49 4.61 0.59
C LEU A 191 18.77 5.95 0.49
N MET A 192 17.88 6.13 -0.48
CA MET A 192 17.10 7.35 -0.64
C MET A 192 16.08 7.57 0.48
N ALA A 193 15.50 6.51 1.01
CA ALA A 193 14.63 6.59 2.19
C ALA A 193 15.42 7.00 3.45
N GLY A 194 16.64 6.49 3.62
CA GLY A 194 17.57 6.94 4.67
C GLY A 194 17.96 8.40 4.48
N PHE A 195 18.27 8.81 3.25
CA PHE A 195 18.56 10.20 2.92
C PHE A 195 17.39 11.13 3.20
N TYR A 196 16.15 10.74 2.88
CA TYR A 196 14.94 11.48 3.26
C TYR A 196 14.90 11.84 4.74
N LEU A 197 15.28 10.91 5.61
CA LEU A 197 15.32 11.15 7.06
C LEU A 197 16.46 12.10 7.47
N ALA A 198 17.60 12.04 6.78
CA ALA A 198 18.80 12.83 7.10
C ALA A 198 18.72 14.27 6.61
N VAL A 199 18.09 14.52 5.46
CA VAL A 199 18.07 15.82 4.78
C VAL A 199 17.30 16.88 5.59
N ARG A 200 17.83 18.11 5.67
CA ARG A 200 17.26 19.18 6.53
C ARG A 200 16.08 19.94 5.90
N GLU A 201 15.97 19.94 4.59
CA GLU A 201 14.94 20.63 3.80
C GLU A 201 13.54 20.05 4.00
N ILE A 202 13.46 18.80 4.46
CA ILE A 202 12.19 18.14 4.76
C ILE A 202 11.82 18.39 6.22
N ARG A 203 10.61 18.86 6.47
CA ARG A 203 10.13 19.17 7.82
C ARG A 203 10.11 17.93 8.70
N LEU A 204 10.52 18.06 9.94
CA LEU A 204 10.58 16.94 10.90
C LEU A 204 9.23 16.23 11.03
N ILE A 205 8.13 16.99 11.03
CA ILE A 205 6.78 16.40 11.15
C ILE A 205 6.45 15.49 9.97
N ASP A 206 6.90 15.80 8.75
CA ASP A 206 6.65 14.97 7.57
C ASP A 206 7.49 13.69 7.62
N LYS A 207 8.74 13.79 8.12
CA LYS A 207 9.59 12.61 8.40
C LYS A 207 8.94 11.68 9.42
N ILE A 208 8.44 12.24 10.53
CA ILE A 208 7.78 11.48 11.60
C ILE A 208 6.55 10.76 11.04
N ARG A 209 5.70 11.44 10.26
CA ARG A 209 4.51 10.85 9.65
C ARG A 209 4.84 9.67 8.73
N ARG A 210 5.84 9.83 7.86
CA ARG A 210 6.30 8.77 6.96
C ARG A 210 6.89 7.59 7.73
N LEU A 211 7.72 7.90 8.72
CA LEU A 211 8.33 6.87 9.55
C LEU A 211 7.27 6.10 10.35
N LEU A 212 6.31 6.78 10.96
CA LEU A 212 5.20 6.15 11.69
C LEU A 212 4.42 5.18 10.80
N LEU A 213 4.10 5.58 9.55
CA LEU A 213 3.41 4.70 8.61
C LEU A 213 4.23 3.45 8.31
N LEU A 214 5.52 3.62 7.96
CA LEU A 214 6.39 2.50 7.62
C LEU A 214 6.64 1.58 8.81
N VAL A 215 6.88 2.14 9.99
CA VAL A 215 7.07 1.38 11.24
C VAL A 215 5.81 0.60 11.58
N PHE A 216 4.63 1.22 11.53
CA PHE A 216 3.36 0.54 11.79
C PHE A 216 3.14 -0.65 10.84
N LEU A 217 3.35 -0.44 9.52
CA LEU A 217 3.23 -1.51 8.53
C LEU A 217 4.28 -2.61 8.75
N PHE A 218 5.53 -2.24 9.10
CA PHE A 218 6.60 -3.19 9.37
C PHE A 218 6.28 -4.07 10.59
N PHE A 219 5.76 -3.49 11.66
CA PHE A 219 5.28 -4.24 12.82
C PHE A 219 4.09 -5.13 12.46
N SER A 220 3.17 -4.64 11.62
CA SER A 220 2.01 -5.41 11.16
C SER A 220 2.39 -6.72 10.46
N PHE A 221 3.55 -6.79 9.81
CA PHE A 221 4.03 -8.02 9.18
C PHE A 221 4.40 -9.12 10.15
N ASN A 222 4.76 -8.79 11.37
CA ASN A 222 5.22 -9.75 12.37
C ASN A 222 4.20 -9.99 13.50
N MET A 223 3.15 -9.17 13.58
CA MET A 223 2.13 -9.27 14.63
C MET A 223 0.89 -10.02 14.12
N PRO A 224 0.62 -11.25 14.60
CA PRO A 224 -0.55 -12.03 14.20
C PRO A 224 -1.88 -11.28 14.33
N VAL A 225 -2.05 -10.51 15.40
CA VAL A 225 -3.26 -9.71 15.63
C VAL A 225 -3.47 -8.66 14.54
N LEU A 226 -2.41 -7.93 14.15
CA LEU A 226 -2.49 -6.97 13.05
C LEU A 226 -2.63 -7.69 11.70
N GLY A 227 -1.91 -8.79 11.48
CA GLY A 227 -2.09 -9.65 10.32
C GLY A 227 -3.54 -10.10 10.16
N TYR A 228 -4.18 -10.53 11.24
CA TYR A 228 -5.59 -10.91 11.28
C TYR A 228 -6.52 -9.75 10.84
N VAL A 229 -6.28 -8.53 11.33
CA VAL A 229 -7.04 -7.34 10.89
C VAL A 229 -6.83 -7.06 9.41
N TRP A 230 -5.57 -7.08 8.93
CA TRP A 230 -5.25 -6.86 7.52
C TRP A 230 -5.89 -7.90 6.59
N HIS A 231 -6.07 -9.13 7.05
CA HIS A 231 -6.64 -10.23 6.26
C HIS A 231 -8.18 -10.38 6.43
N GLY A 232 -8.87 -9.37 6.95
CA GLY A 232 -10.33 -9.39 7.06
C GLY A 232 -10.84 -10.30 8.17
N PHE A 233 -10.12 -10.33 9.29
CA PHE A 233 -10.43 -11.09 10.50
C PHE A 233 -10.43 -12.62 10.30
N HIS A 234 -9.48 -13.11 9.49
CA HIS A 234 -9.21 -14.54 9.33
C HIS A 234 -7.70 -14.81 9.17
N ASP A 235 -7.30 -16.07 9.31
CA ASP A 235 -5.91 -16.47 9.16
C ASP A 235 -5.41 -16.35 7.72
N GLN A 236 -4.13 -15.97 7.57
CA GLN A 236 -3.47 -15.85 6.28
C GLN A 236 -2.91 -17.18 5.77
N TYR A 237 -3.73 -18.01 5.20
CA TYR A 237 -3.27 -19.32 4.69
C TYR A 237 -2.39 -19.19 3.44
N GLY A 238 -1.21 -19.84 3.47
CA GLY A 238 -0.35 -20.12 2.30
C GLY A 238 0.39 -18.94 1.68
N ILE A 239 -0.12 -17.74 1.78
CA ILE A 239 0.51 -16.50 1.28
C ILE A 239 0.40 -15.44 2.36
N PRO A 240 1.41 -15.30 3.23
CA PRO A 240 1.41 -14.32 4.30
C PRO A 240 1.62 -12.89 3.77
N ASN A 241 1.21 -11.93 4.59
CA ASN A 241 1.54 -10.52 4.39
C ASN A 241 1.18 -9.95 2.99
N ARG A 242 -0.02 -10.31 2.48
CA ARG A 242 -0.48 -9.90 1.15
C ARG A 242 -0.52 -8.39 0.95
N PHE A 243 -0.58 -7.60 2.02
CA PHE A 243 -0.56 -6.14 2.01
C PHE A 243 0.85 -5.51 1.87
N ALA A 244 1.91 -6.32 1.68
CA ALA A 244 3.29 -5.82 1.59
C ALA A 244 3.53 -4.85 0.43
N PHE A 245 2.77 -4.93 -0.66
CA PHE A 245 2.85 -3.97 -1.77
C PHE A 245 2.52 -2.52 -1.34
N LEU A 246 1.69 -2.34 -0.32
CA LEU A 246 1.35 -1.03 0.27
C LEU A 246 2.57 -0.41 0.97
N TYR A 247 3.29 -1.23 1.73
CA TYR A 247 4.54 -0.84 2.38
C TYR A 247 5.61 -0.47 1.34
N ILE A 248 5.79 -1.32 0.32
CA ILE A 248 6.76 -1.08 -0.76
C ILE A 248 6.46 0.24 -1.45
N PHE A 249 5.20 0.51 -1.77
CA PHE A 249 4.82 1.78 -2.39
C PHE A 249 5.07 2.98 -1.46
N ALA A 250 4.74 2.87 -0.17
CA ALA A 250 5.01 3.93 0.81
C ALA A 250 6.51 4.21 0.96
N LEU A 251 7.34 3.15 0.97
CA LEU A 251 8.80 3.25 1.03
C LEU A 251 9.36 3.93 -0.25
N LEU A 252 8.88 3.54 -1.42
CA LEU A 252 9.26 4.15 -2.70
C LEU A 252 8.84 5.62 -2.78
N ALA A 253 7.64 5.96 -2.29
CA ALA A 253 7.19 7.35 -2.25
C ALA A 253 8.08 8.21 -1.35
N MET A 254 8.48 7.70 -0.18
CA MET A 254 9.41 8.36 0.71
C MET A 254 10.81 8.51 0.08
N ALA A 255 11.31 7.44 -0.57
CA ALA A 255 12.59 7.44 -1.25
C ALA A 255 12.63 8.44 -2.42
N TYR A 256 11.55 8.50 -3.21
CA TYR A 256 11.44 9.47 -4.30
C TYR A 256 11.39 10.91 -3.80
N GLU A 257 10.68 11.18 -2.69
CA GLU A 257 10.68 12.50 -2.05
C GLU A 257 12.09 12.89 -1.57
N GLY A 258 12.87 11.94 -1.03
CA GLY A 258 14.28 12.13 -0.68
C GLY A 258 15.14 12.44 -1.89
N TYR A 259 15.01 11.67 -2.96
CA TYR A 259 15.71 11.89 -4.22
C TYR A 259 15.44 13.28 -4.81
N CYS A 260 14.22 13.77 -4.73
CA CYS A 260 13.84 15.08 -5.29
C CYS A 260 14.42 16.29 -4.56
N VAL A 261 15.09 16.10 -3.43
CA VAL A 261 15.76 17.14 -2.64
C VAL A 261 17.28 17.16 -2.91
N LEU A 262 17.81 16.08 -3.58
CA LEU A 262 19.16 16.08 -4.11
C LEU A 262 19.30 17.07 -5.28
#